data_f96c27dd07abe967b591f8e10e2637c6
#
_entry.id   f96c27dd07abe967b591f8e10e2637c6
#
_cell.length_a   1.000
_cell.length_b   1.000
_cell.length_c   1.000
_cell.angle_alpha   90.00
_cell.angle_beta   90.00
_cell.angle_gamma   90.00
#
_symmetry.space_group_name_H-M   'P 1'
#
loop_
_entity.id
_entity.type
_entity.pdbx_description
1 polymer ?
#
loop_
_entity_poly.entity_id
_entity_poly.type
_entity_poly.pdbx_seq_one_letter_code
_entity_poly.pdbx_strand_id
1 'polypeptide(L)'
;MQNQTLMQYFEWYLPHDGQHWARLTNDAEHLANLGISHVWMPPAFKATNEKDVGYGVYDLFDLGEFHQKGTVRTKYGFKEDYLQAIQALSLIHI
;
A
#
# COMPACT_ATOMS: atom_id res chain seq x y z
N MET A 1 -12.92 -9.40 -25.03
CA MET A 1 -12.83 -8.33 -24.02
C MET A 1 -12.72 -8.95 -22.64
N GLN A 2 -11.74 -8.54 -21.88
CA GLN A 2 -11.55 -9.07 -20.52
C GLN A 2 -12.33 -8.23 -19.51
N ASN A 3 -12.97 -8.91 -18.60
CA ASN A 3 -13.61 -8.25 -17.48
C ASN A 3 -12.55 -7.79 -16.48
N GLN A 4 -12.74 -6.59 -15.95
CA GLN A 4 -11.85 -6.03 -14.94
C GLN A 4 -12.48 -6.18 -13.56
N THR A 5 -11.69 -6.62 -12.58
CA THR A 5 -12.11 -6.74 -11.21
C THR A 5 -11.17 -5.93 -10.34
N LEU A 6 -11.71 -4.90 -9.69
CA LEU A 6 -10.96 -4.00 -8.81
C LEU A 6 -11.19 -4.41 -7.36
N MET A 7 -10.10 -4.61 -6.64
CA MET A 7 -10.18 -4.87 -5.20
C MET A 7 -9.61 -3.69 -4.43
N GLN A 8 -10.38 -3.17 -3.48
CA GLN A 8 -9.88 -2.16 -2.56
C GLN A 8 -9.10 -2.87 -1.46
N TYR A 9 -7.77 -2.69 -1.46
CA TYR A 9 -6.89 -3.42 -0.56
C TYR A 9 -6.59 -2.61 0.71
N PHE A 10 -7.60 -2.00 1.30
CA PHE A 10 -7.47 -1.29 2.58
C PHE A 10 -8.84 -0.99 3.17
N GLU A 11 -8.84 -0.72 4.47
CA GLU A 11 -10.02 -0.23 5.17
C GLU A 11 -9.57 0.82 6.20
N TRP A 12 -10.53 1.54 6.76
CA TRP A 12 -10.22 2.66 7.68
C TRP A 12 -9.51 2.19 8.95
N TYR A 13 -9.87 1.03 9.47
CA TYR A 13 -9.40 0.54 10.77
C TYR A 13 -8.26 -0.47 10.67
N LEU A 14 -7.50 -0.47 9.59
CA LEU A 14 -6.32 -1.32 9.47
C LEU A 14 -5.32 -1.04 10.60
N PRO A 15 -4.61 -2.07 11.10
CA PRO A 15 -3.57 -1.85 12.10
C PRO A 15 -2.45 -0.97 11.55
N HIS A 16 -1.90 -0.11 12.43
CA HIS A 16 -0.80 0.78 12.04
C HIS A 16 0.55 0.13 12.38
N ASP A 17 0.77 -1.09 11.92
CA ASP A 17 1.94 -1.90 12.23
C ASP A 17 3.05 -1.80 11.18
N GLY A 18 2.85 -1.03 10.12
CA GLY A 18 3.84 -0.87 9.07
C GLY A 18 4.03 -2.09 8.19
N GLN A 19 3.10 -3.04 8.21
CA GLN A 19 3.23 -4.30 7.48
C GLN A 19 2.26 -4.45 6.31
N HIS A 20 1.47 -3.44 6.02
CA HIS A 20 0.42 -3.56 5.00
C HIS A 20 1.00 -3.79 3.60
N TRP A 21 2.04 -3.04 3.23
CA TRP A 21 2.70 -3.24 1.94
C TRP A 21 3.29 -4.64 1.82
N ALA A 22 3.88 -5.15 2.91
CA ALA A 22 4.41 -6.51 2.94
C ALA A 22 3.32 -7.55 2.78
N ARG A 23 2.14 -7.34 3.37
CA ARG A 23 0.98 -8.22 3.17
C ARG A 23 0.56 -8.25 1.72
N LEU A 24 0.50 -7.07 1.08
CA LEU A 24 0.13 -6.98 -0.34
C LEU A 24 1.13 -7.73 -1.22
N THR A 25 2.44 -7.58 -0.94
CA THR A 25 3.47 -8.31 -1.67
C THR A 25 3.24 -9.83 -1.57
N ASN A 26 2.95 -10.32 -0.37
CA ASN A 26 2.73 -11.75 -0.14
C ASN A 26 1.42 -12.25 -0.75
N ASP A 27 0.42 -11.40 -0.87
CA ASP A 27 -0.90 -11.76 -1.41
C ASP A 27 -1.00 -11.61 -2.93
N ALA A 28 -0.01 -11.01 -3.59
CA ALA A 28 -0.13 -10.64 -4.99
C ALA A 28 -0.48 -11.82 -5.90
N GLU A 29 0.21 -12.95 -5.71
CA GLU A 29 -0.05 -14.15 -6.51
C GLU A 29 -1.45 -14.72 -6.23
N HIS A 30 -1.86 -14.73 -4.98
CA HIS A 30 -3.19 -15.19 -4.58
C HIS A 30 -4.28 -14.35 -5.22
N LEU A 31 -4.12 -13.02 -5.22
CA LEU A 31 -5.08 -12.11 -5.83
C LEU A 31 -5.18 -12.35 -7.34
N ALA A 32 -4.04 -12.56 -8.00
CA ALA A 32 -4.04 -12.88 -9.43
C ALA A 32 -4.79 -14.17 -9.71
N ASN A 33 -4.59 -15.20 -8.88
CA ASN A 33 -5.26 -16.50 -9.02
C ASN A 33 -6.77 -16.39 -8.80
N LEU A 34 -7.24 -15.41 -8.03
CA LEU A 34 -8.66 -15.15 -7.84
C LEU A 34 -9.29 -14.36 -9.00
N GLY A 35 -8.50 -13.91 -9.97
CA GLY A 35 -8.99 -13.13 -11.10
C GLY A 35 -9.05 -11.63 -10.84
N ILE A 36 -8.39 -11.15 -9.78
CA ILE A 36 -8.31 -9.72 -9.50
C ILE A 36 -7.35 -9.08 -10.51
N SER A 37 -7.84 -8.12 -11.28
CA SER A 37 -7.06 -7.46 -12.32
C SER A 37 -6.45 -6.14 -11.88
N HIS A 38 -7.02 -5.50 -10.88
CA HIS A 38 -6.59 -4.19 -10.39
C HIS A 38 -6.70 -4.15 -8.88
N VAL A 39 -5.76 -3.44 -8.24
CA VAL A 39 -5.76 -3.24 -6.79
C VAL A 39 -5.79 -1.74 -6.51
N TRP A 40 -6.74 -1.32 -5.69
CA TRP A 40 -6.81 0.05 -5.21
C TRP A 40 -6.06 0.10 -3.89
N MET A 41 -4.86 0.69 -3.91
CA MET A 41 -4.03 0.81 -2.72
C MET A 41 -4.37 2.08 -1.94
N PRO A 42 -4.15 2.06 -0.61
CA PRO A 42 -4.32 3.28 0.18
C PRO A 42 -3.25 4.30 -0.18
N PRO A 43 -3.41 5.57 0.25
CA PRO A 43 -2.41 6.60 -0.02
C PRO A 43 -1.03 6.20 0.50
N ALA A 44 0.00 6.34 -0.33
CA ALA A 44 1.36 5.92 0.00
C ALA A 44 2.20 7.03 0.65
N PHE A 45 1.78 8.28 0.53
CA PHE A 45 2.54 9.42 1.04
C PHE A 45 2.35 9.63 2.54
N LYS A 46 3.25 10.41 3.14
CA LYS A 46 3.24 10.64 4.60
C LYS A 46 2.01 11.42 5.03
N ALA A 47 1.31 10.86 6.01
CA ALA A 47 0.15 11.47 6.63
C ALA A 47 0.53 12.25 7.89
N THR A 48 -0.46 12.88 8.53
CA THR A 48 -0.22 13.70 9.72
C THR A 48 0.19 12.90 10.95
N ASN A 49 -0.10 11.59 10.96
CA ASN A 49 0.42 10.67 11.98
C ASN A 49 0.42 9.25 11.43
N GLU A 50 1.09 8.32 12.13
CA GLU A 50 1.25 6.95 11.67
C GLU A 50 -0.03 6.11 11.71
N LYS A 51 -1.08 6.61 12.36
CA LYS A 51 -2.37 5.93 12.45
C LYS A 51 -3.36 6.40 11.39
N ASP A 52 -3.04 7.48 10.68
CA ASP A 52 -3.91 8.07 9.65
C ASP A 52 -3.94 7.16 8.43
N VAL A 53 -5.13 6.94 7.89
CA VAL A 53 -5.33 6.15 6.66
C VAL A 53 -4.53 6.70 5.48
N GLY A 54 -4.16 7.97 5.52
CA GLY A 54 -3.33 8.61 4.51
C GLY A 54 -3.98 9.83 3.86
N TYR A 55 -5.26 10.05 4.11
CA TYR A 55 -5.97 11.18 3.52
C TYR A 55 -5.72 12.50 4.25
N GLY A 56 -5.17 12.44 5.49
CA GLY A 56 -4.65 13.61 6.16
C GLY A 56 -3.21 13.85 5.73
N VAL A 57 -3.02 14.46 4.58
CA VAL A 57 -1.71 14.59 3.93
C VAL A 57 -0.78 15.51 4.70
N TYR A 58 0.45 15.06 4.94
CA TYR A 58 1.51 15.90 5.49
C TYR A 58 2.57 16.20 4.42
N ASP A 59 3.11 15.17 3.75
CA ASP A 59 4.15 15.36 2.74
C ASP A 59 3.92 14.40 1.56
N LEU A 60 3.54 14.97 0.41
CA LEU A 60 3.28 14.19 -0.81
C LEU A 60 4.54 13.55 -1.39
N PHE A 61 5.72 14.05 -1.02
CA PHE A 61 6.98 13.55 -1.54
C PHE A 61 7.66 12.53 -0.63
N ASP A 62 7.04 12.23 0.53
CA ASP A 62 7.58 11.25 1.48
C ASP A 62 6.71 9.99 1.44
N LEU A 63 7.27 8.90 0.91
CA LEU A 63 6.60 7.61 0.80
C LEU A 63 7.01 6.65 1.93
N GLY A 64 7.47 7.19 3.06
CA GLY A 64 7.95 6.38 4.17
C GLY A 64 9.46 6.27 4.20
N GLU A 65 10.17 7.32 3.80
CA GLU A 65 11.65 7.35 3.79
C GLU A 65 12.27 8.43 4.68
N PHE A 66 11.48 9.43 5.12
CA PHE A 66 11.98 10.51 5.95
C PHE A 66 11.35 10.47 7.33
N HIS A 67 12.17 10.77 8.37
CA HIS A 67 11.65 10.84 9.74
C HIS A 67 10.81 12.10 9.91
N GLN A 68 9.51 11.96 9.87
CA GLN A 68 8.54 13.05 10.03
C GLN A 68 7.34 12.55 10.81
N LYS A 69 6.73 13.45 11.58
CA LYS A 69 5.55 13.12 12.40
C LYS A 69 5.78 11.91 13.33
N GLY A 70 7.02 11.81 13.84
CA GLY A 70 7.38 10.80 14.84
C GLY A 70 7.77 9.44 14.27
N THR A 71 7.77 9.26 12.95
CA THR A 71 8.11 7.98 12.34
C THR A 71 8.71 8.16 10.95
N VAL A 72 9.49 7.20 10.50
CA VAL A 72 9.97 7.14 9.13
C VAL A 72 8.91 6.50 8.22
N ARG A 73 8.31 5.42 8.66
CA ARG A 73 7.31 4.71 7.86
C ARG A 73 5.94 5.41 7.90
N THR A 74 5.10 5.10 6.93
CA THR A 74 3.69 5.42 6.98
C THR A 74 2.95 4.34 7.77
N LYS A 75 1.63 4.46 7.90
CA LYS A 75 0.79 3.42 8.51
C LYS A 75 1.02 2.05 7.86
N TYR A 76 1.36 2.04 6.58
CA TYR A 76 1.42 0.82 5.76
C TYR A 76 2.82 0.26 5.58
N GLY A 77 3.86 1.00 5.87
CA GLY A 77 5.22 0.53 5.77
C GLY A 77 6.20 1.59 5.30
N PHE A 78 7.42 1.14 5.03
CA PHE A 78 8.48 1.97 4.47
C PHE A 78 8.36 2.06 2.96
N LYS A 79 9.03 3.03 2.35
CA LYS A 79 9.04 3.20 0.90
C LYS A 79 9.47 1.93 0.17
N GLU A 80 10.48 1.24 0.69
CA GLU A 80 10.95 -0.01 0.07
C GLU A 80 9.85 -1.06 0.01
N ASP A 81 9.07 -1.20 1.08
CA ASP A 81 7.96 -2.15 1.13
C ASP A 81 6.90 -1.83 0.08
N TYR A 82 6.62 -0.54 -0.10
CA TYR A 82 5.68 -0.07 -1.11
C TYR A 82 6.16 -0.41 -2.52
N LEU A 83 7.44 -0.14 -2.81
CA LEU A 83 8.00 -0.43 -4.13
C LEU A 83 8.02 -1.93 -4.42
N GLN A 84 8.30 -2.76 -3.41
CA GLN A 84 8.23 -4.21 -3.55
C GLN A 84 6.82 -4.69 -3.87
N ALA A 85 5.80 -4.09 -3.26
CA ALA A 85 4.40 -4.44 -3.54
C ALA A 85 4.04 -4.10 -4.98
N ILE A 86 4.44 -2.93 -5.47
CA ILE A 86 4.20 -2.53 -6.86
C ILE A 86 4.89 -3.51 -7.81
N GLN A 87 6.13 -3.88 -7.53
CA GLN A 87 6.86 -4.82 -8.38
C GLN A 87 6.21 -6.19 -8.40
N ALA A 88 5.78 -6.70 -7.24
CA ALA A 88 5.12 -7.99 -7.15
C ALA A 88 3.83 -8.01 -7.98
N LEU A 89 3.02 -6.95 -7.89
CA LEU A 89 1.80 -6.84 -8.69
C LEU A 89 2.11 -6.76 -10.19
N SER A 90 3.16 -6.04 -10.57
CA SER A 90 3.55 -5.87 -11.97
C SER A 90 4.00 -7.19 -12.59
N LEU A 91 4.70 -8.03 -11.85
CA LEU A 91 5.20 -9.30 -12.34
C LEU A 91 4.08 -10.32 -12.60
N ILE A 92 2.94 -10.15 -11.94
CA ILE A 92 1.83 -11.11 -12.02
C ILE A 92 0.78 -10.68 -13.03
N HIS A 93 0.66 -9.38 -13.28
CA HIS A 93 -0.38 -8.80 -14.13
C HIS A 93 0.11 -8.40 -15.53
N ILE A 94 1.14 -9.03 -15.99
CA ILE A 94 1.63 -8.79 -17.35
C ILE A 94 0.77 -9.48 -18.39
#